data_b5e4fdd80bfcbee5b28b39b56ddb27fd
#
_entry.id   b5e4fdd80bfcbee5b28b39b56ddb27fd
#
_cell.length_a   1.000
_cell.length_b   1.000
_cell.length_c   1.000
_cell.angle_alpha   90.00
_cell.angle_beta   90.00
_cell.angle_gamma   90.00
#
_symmetry.space_group_name_H-M   'P 1'
#
loop_
_entity.id
_entity.type
_entity.pdbx_description
1 polymer ?
#
loop_
_entity_poly.entity_id
_entity_poly.type
_entity_poly.pdbx_seq_one_letter_code
_entity_poly.pdbx_strand_id
1 'polypeptide(L)'
;MFESLPALGDDPILGLSMLYRADTNPLKVDLGAGVYKDSQGHTPIMAAVLTAQEIWAKEEETKAYAPQAGFEGFNSGMINLVLGNEHTVVKDQRVVSVQTPGGSGALRIAAGMLKRCDDKVRIWVSTPTWANHVPLLGSAGIELKPYRYYDPKSQSIDFDGMLEDLQQAKTGDLILLHGCCHNPCGADLNREQWQAVAKLLQETGATPFVDVAYQGLGDGLEEDAWGLRHIAEQCPEMVIAASCSKNFGLYRERVGATIVIAQDTKRTNICRGQLMNVAREIYSMPPSHGAALVDVILRDPSLTQVWQEELTTVRERINGLRQTFADKLKAAGAGDRFDYIVREKGM
;
A
#
# COMPACT_ATOMS: atom_id res chain seq x y z
N MET A 1 13.10 -1.16 36.45
CA MET A 1 12.73 -1.85 35.18
C MET A 1 12.43 -0.83 34.08
N PHE A 2 11.51 0.12 34.29
CA PHE A 2 11.17 1.13 33.25
C PHE A 2 12.16 2.28 33.15
N GLU A 3 13.05 2.45 34.12
CA GLU A 3 14.10 3.48 34.16
C GLU A 3 15.13 3.35 33.04
N SER A 4 15.26 2.14 32.46
CA SER A 4 16.15 1.88 31.32
C SER A 4 15.54 2.22 29.95
N LEU A 5 14.25 2.60 29.90
CA LEU A 5 13.62 2.97 28.64
C LEU A 5 14.07 4.38 28.21
N PRO A 6 14.61 4.52 26.98
CA PRO A 6 14.93 5.84 26.46
C PRO A 6 13.66 6.65 26.23
N ALA A 7 13.74 7.95 26.50
CA ALA A 7 12.70 8.86 26.05
C ALA A 7 12.68 8.89 24.52
N LEU A 8 11.53 8.62 23.92
CA LEU A 8 11.32 8.76 22.48
C LEU A 8 10.88 10.20 22.19
N GLY A 9 11.39 10.78 21.11
CA GLY A 9 10.86 12.02 20.56
C GLY A 9 9.43 11.85 20.04
N ASP A 10 8.76 12.96 19.77
CA ASP A 10 7.44 12.94 19.13
C ASP A 10 7.51 12.27 17.74
N ASP A 11 6.43 11.58 17.37
CA ASP A 11 6.29 11.05 16.02
C ASP A 11 6.42 12.21 15.01
N PRO A 12 7.30 12.11 14.00
CA PRO A 12 7.56 13.22 13.06
C PRO A 12 6.32 13.72 12.31
N ILE A 13 5.34 12.86 12.07
CA ILE A 13 4.10 13.19 11.35
C ILE A 13 3.02 13.67 12.32
N LEU A 14 2.78 12.93 13.40
CA LEU A 14 1.77 13.28 14.39
C LEU A 14 2.17 14.53 15.18
N GLY A 15 3.46 14.71 15.45
CA GLY A 15 3.99 15.92 16.07
C GLY A 15 3.72 17.18 15.24
N LEU A 16 3.87 17.10 13.90
CA LEU A 16 3.52 18.22 13.00
C LEU A 16 2.04 18.59 13.08
N SER A 17 1.15 17.62 13.21
CA SER A 17 -0.30 17.89 13.37
C SER A 17 -0.60 18.62 14.67
N MET A 18 0.13 18.35 15.75
CA MET A 18 0.01 19.08 17.01
C MET A 18 0.52 20.52 16.88
N LEU A 19 1.68 20.69 16.27
CA LEU A 19 2.27 22.02 15.99
C LEU A 19 1.33 22.86 15.11
N TYR A 20 0.78 22.26 14.03
CA TYR A 20 -0.19 22.93 13.17
C TYR A 20 -1.42 23.40 13.93
N ARG A 21 -1.97 22.59 14.84
CA ARG A 21 -3.14 22.98 15.67
C ARG A 21 -2.80 24.11 16.63
N ALA A 22 -1.60 24.12 17.19
CA ALA A 22 -1.14 25.13 18.13
C ALA A 22 -0.77 26.46 17.44
N ASP A 23 -0.42 26.44 16.15
CA ASP A 23 -0.10 27.65 15.40
C ASP A 23 -1.36 28.52 15.23
N THR A 24 -1.26 29.80 15.56
CA THR A 24 -2.34 30.80 15.44
C THR A 24 -2.32 31.59 14.12
N ASN A 25 -1.34 31.33 13.25
CA ASN A 25 -1.26 32.02 11.96
C ASN A 25 -2.47 31.71 11.08
N PRO A 26 -3.29 32.69 10.68
CA PRO A 26 -4.47 32.48 9.84
C PRO A 26 -4.14 32.01 8.42
N LEU A 27 -2.89 32.17 7.97
CA LEU A 27 -2.41 31.75 6.65
C LEU A 27 -1.75 30.35 6.66
N LYS A 28 -1.80 29.66 7.79
CA LYS A 28 -1.21 28.31 7.90
C LYS A 28 -1.90 27.31 6.97
N VAL A 29 -1.13 26.40 6.38
CA VAL A 29 -1.59 25.31 5.53
C VAL A 29 -1.13 23.98 6.11
N ASP A 30 -2.03 23.03 6.29
CA ASP A 30 -1.70 21.69 6.75
C ASP A 30 -1.29 20.79 5.59
N LEU A 31 0.00 20.50 5.52
CA LEU A 31 0.59 19.56 4.58
C LEU A 31 1.20 18.34 5.30
N GLY A 32 0.90 18.18 6.59
CA GLY A 32 1.54 17.16 7.44
C GLY A 32 0.96 15.76 7.28
N ALA A 33 -0.32 15.62 7.00
CA ALA A 33 -0.98 14.30 6.93
C ALA A 33 -1.38 13.95 5.49
N GLY A 34 -0.93 12.78 5.00
CA GLY A 34 -1.30 12.23 3.70
C GLY A 34 -2.74 11.71 3.68
N VAL A 35 -3.72 12.60 3.84
CA VAL A 35 -5.15 12.35 3.70
C VAL A 35 -5.73 13.27 2.63
N TYR A 36 -6.65 12.73 1.84
CA TYR A 36 -7.37 13.56 0.87
C TYR A 36 -8.17 14.66 1.55
N LYS A 37 -8.12 15.87 0.99
CA LYS A 37 -8.94 17.02 1.41
C LYS A 37 -9.68 17.59 0.22
N ASP A 38 -10.97 17.88 0.40
CA ASP A 38 -11.79 18.56 -0.59
C ASP A 38 -11.43 20.05 -0.71
N SER A 39 -12.22 20.82 -1.48
CA SER A 39 -12.01 22.26 -1.69
C SER A 39 -12.23 23.10 -0.42
N GLN A 40 -12.87 22.53 0.60
CA GLN A 40 -13.13 23.17 1.89
C GLN A 40 -12.15 22.72 2.98
N GLY A 41 -11.19 21.84 2.63
CA GLY A 41 -10.20 21.30 3.56
C GLY A 41 -10.72 20.17 4.42
N HIS A 42 -11.88 19.59 4.14
CA HIS A 42 -12.44 18.45 4.83
C HIS A 42 -11.99 17.14 4.17
N THR A 43 -11.92 16.06 4.94
CA THR A 43 -11.79 14.70 4.45
C THR A 43 -13.19 14.09 4.36
N PRO A 44 -13.81 14.05 3.16
CA PRO A 44 -15.17 13.54 3.02
C PRO A 44 -15.22 12.02 3.20
N ILE A 45 -16.37 11.52 3.64
CA ILE A 45 -16.68 10.10 3.54
C ILE A 45 -17.28 9.87 2.16
N MET A 46 -16.77 8.88 1.41
CA MET A 46 -17.28 8.54 0.08
C MET A 46 -18.76 8.13 0.15
N ALA A 47 -19.57 8.51 -0.84
CA ALA A 47 -20.98 8.15 -0.91
C ALA A 47 -21.17 6.63 -0.96
N ALA A 48 -20.30 5.93 -1.68
CA ALA A 48 -20.28 4.47 -1.68
C ALA A 48 -20.09 3.89 -0.27
N VAL A 49 -19.23 4.50 0.55
CA VAL A 49 -19.00 4.08 1.94
C VAL A 49 -20.22 4.36 2.80
N LEU A 50 -20.85 5.52 2.68
CA LEU A 50 -22.07 5.85 3.41
C LEU A 50 -23.20 4.86 3.10
N THR A 51 -23.41 4.55 1.82
CA THR A 51 -24.40 3.55 1.39
C THR A 51 -24.06 2.15 1.93
N ALA A 52 -22.77 1.77 1.88
CA ALA A 52 -22.34 0.50 2.44
C ALA A 52 -22.59 0.40 3.96
N GLN A 53 -22.42 1.51 4.71
CA GLN A 53 -22.75 1.55 6.15
C GLN A 53 -24.23 1.30 6.41
N GLU A 54 -25.13 1.91 5.60
CA GLU A 54 -26.57 1.70 5.74
C GLU A 54 -26.99 0.25 5.42
N ILE A 55 -26.36 -0.36 4.41
CA ILE A 55 -26.58 -1.76 4.05
C ILE A 55 -26.09 -2.66 5.17
N TRP A 56 -24.84 -2.48 5.60
CA TRP A 56 -24.22 -3.32 6.63
C TRP A 56 -24.95 -3.23 7.98
N ALA A 57 -25.44 -2.04 8.35
CA ALA A 57 -26.22 -1.87 9.56
C ALA A 57 -27.51 -2.73 9.61
N LYS A 58 -28.01 -3.14 8.45
CA LYS A 58 -29.19 -4.03 8.33
C LYS A 58 -28.79 -5.50 8.21
N GLU A 59 -27.62 -5.78 7.64
CA GLU A 59 -27.12 -7.15 7.42
C GLU A 59 -26.37 -7.73 8.62
N GLU A 60 -25.81 -6.86 9.49
CA GLU A 60 -25.00 -7.31 10.63
C GLU A 60 -25.88 -7.88 11.74
N GLU A 61 -25.94 -9.20 11.85
CA GLU A 61 -26.78 -9.90 12.83
C GLU A 61 -26.08 -10.18 14.17
N THR A 62 -24.73 -10.01 14.24
CA THR A 62 -23.95 -10.40 15.41
C THR A 62 -22.70 -9.60 15.59
N LYS A 63 -22.28 -9.41 16.85
CA LYS A 63 -20.96 -8.88 17.25
C LYS A 63 -20.01 -9.98 17.75
N ALA A 64 -20.30 -11.25 17.44
CA ALA A 64 -19.40 -12.36 17.73
C ALA A 64 -18.06 -12.21 17.01
N TYR A 65 -17.06 -12.96 17.47
CA TYR A 65 -15.72 -12.91 16.87
C TYR A 65 -15.77 -13.27 15.38
N ALA A 66 -15.12 -12.44 14.55
CA ALA A 66 -14.94 -12.74 13.14
C ALA A 66 -13.91 -13.87 12.94
N PRO A 67 -13.88 -14.54 11.77
CA PRO A 67 -12.84 -15.49 11.42
C PRO A 67 -11.45 -14.85 11.47
N GLN A 68 -10.43 -15.62 11.79
CA GLN A 68 -9.02 -15.13 11.86
C GLN A 68 -8.52 -14.56 10.52
N ALA A 69 -8.98 -15.13 9.40
CA ALA A 69 -8.68 -14.61 8.07
C ALA A 69 -9.45 -13.33 7.72
N GLY A 70 -10.42 -12.92 8.55
CA GLY A 70 -11.38 -11.87 8.22
C GLY A 70 -12.54 -12.37 7.35
N PHE A 71 -13.27 -11.44 6.74
CA PHE A 71 -14.38 -11.76 5.84
C PHE A 71 -13.90 -12.35 4.52
N GLU A 72 -14.47 -13.47 4.10
CA GLU A 72 -14.10 -14.14 2.86
C GLU A 72 -14.45 -13.29 1.63
N GLY A 73 -15.60 -12.61 1.65
CA GLY A 73 -15.99 -11.69 0.58
C GLY A 73 -15.00 -10.54 0.43
N PHE A 74 -14.56 -9.94 1.55
CA PHE A 74 -13.49 -8.94 1.53
C PHE A 74 -12.19 -9.49 0.95
N ASN A 75 -11.75 -10.66 1.39
CA ASN A 75 -10.51 -11.28 0.92
C ASN A 75 -10.55 -11.57 -0.58
N SER A 76 -11.65 -12.11 -1.09
CA SER A 76 -11.86 -12.37 -2.52
C SER A 76 -11.95 -11.06 -3.30
N GLY A 77 -12.68 -10.07 -2.79
CA GLY A 77 -12.78 -8.74 -3.38
C GLY A 77 -11.40 -8.05 -3.51
N MET A 78 -10.56 -8.16 -2.49
CA MET A 78 -9.19 -7.58 -2.52
C MET A 78 -8.28 -8.31 -3.51
N ILE A 79 -8.35 -9.63 -3.62
CA ILE A 79 -7.62 -10.37 -4.66
C ILE A 79 -8.03 -9.86 -6.04
N ASN A 80 -9.34 -9.74 -6.28
CA ASN A 80 -9.88 -9.31 -7.57
C ASN A 80 -9.51 -7.85 -7.90
N LEU A 81 -9.55 -6.97 -6.91
CA LEU A 81 -9.16 -5.56 -7.07
C LEU A 81 -7.68 -5.41 -7.44
N VAL A 82 -6.81 -6.14 -6.74
CA VAL A 82 -5.35 -6.01 -6.90
C VAL A 82 -4.86 -6.75 -8.14
N LEU A 83 -5.30 -7.99 -8.35
CA LEU A 83 -4.78 -8.85 -9.42
C LEU A 83 -5.68 -8.87 -10.67
N GLY A 84 -6.98 -8.62 -10.52
CA GLY A 84 -7.96 -8.83 -11.58
C GLY A 84 -8.51 -10.27 -11.60
N ASN A 85 -9.81 -10.41 -11.89
CA ASN A 85 -10.52 -11.70 -11.88
C ASN A 85 -9.95 -12.71 -12.90
N GLU A 86 -9.41 -12.20 -14.00
CA GLU A 86 -8.94 -13.01 -15.12
C GLU A 86 -7.46 -13.39 -15.02
N HIS A 87 -6.77 -12.89 -13.99
CA HIS A 87 -5.34 -13.17 -13.81
C HIS A 87 -5.08 -14.67 -13.60
N THR A 88 -4.01 -15.18 -14.21
CA THR A 88 -3.68 -16.62 -14.21
C THR A 88 -3.55 -17.20 -12.80
N VAL A 89 -2.89 -16.50 -11.88
CA VAL A 89 -2.73 -16.98 -10.48
C VAL A 89 -4.05 -17.10 -9.74
N VAL A 90 -5.08 -16.32 -10.11
CA VAL A 90 -6.44 -16.41 -9.55
C VAL A 90 -7.14 -17.64 -10.09
N LYS A 91 -7.11 -17.84 -11.42
CA LYS A 91 -7.69 -19.01 -12.10
C LYS A 91 -7.07 -20.31 -11.62
N ASP A 92 -5.75 -20.31 -11.41
CA ASP A 92 -4.98 -21.48 -10.96
C ASP A 92 -5.09 -21.73 -9.44
N GLN A 93 -5.85 -20.90 -8.71
CA GLN A 93 -6.02 -20.99 -7.25
C GLN A 93 -4.67 -20.94 -6.49
N ARG A 94 -3.74 -20.14 -7.00
CA ARG A 94 -2.39 -19.95 -6.44
C ARG A 94 -2.27 -18.72 -5.57
N VAL A 95 -3.37 -18.11 -5.18
CA VAL A 95 -3.42 -16.87 -4.39
C VAL A 95 -4.34 -17.00 -3.20
N VAL A 96 -3.93 -16.44 -2.07
CA VAL A 96 -4.75 -16.28 -0.87
C VAL A 96 -4.63 -14.88 -0.32
N SER A 97 -5.67 -14.44 0.37
CA SER A 97 -5.73 -13.18 1.10
C SER A 97 -6.11 -13.41 2.55
N VAL A 98 -5.54 -12.62 3.45
CA VAL A 98 -5.92 -12.52 4.86
C VAL A 98 -6.10 -11.05 5.20
N GLN A 99 -7.29 -10.71 5.68
CA GLN A 99 -7.63 -9.38 6.14
C GLN A 99 -6.72 -8.94 7.30
N THR A 100 -6.36 -7.67 7.33
CA THR A 100 -5.43 -7.10 8.32
C THR A 100 -5.88 -5.72 8.80
N PRO A 101 -5.40 -5.26 9.97
CA PRO A 101 -5.63 -3.89 10.43
C PRO A 101 -4.81 -2.88 9.61
N GLY A 102 -5.25 -2.64 8.37
CA GLY A 102 -4.61 -1.74 7.40
C GLY A 102 -3.33 -2.31 6.80
N GLY A 103 -2.67 -1.52 5.94
CA GLY A 103 -1.41 -1.89 5.29
C GLY A 103 -0.27 -2.18 6.28
N SER A 104 -0.22 -1.47 7.41
CA SER A 104 0.77 -1.75 8.47
C SER A 104 0.59 -3.15 9.05
N GLY A 105 -0.66 -3.58 9.29
CA GLY A 105 -0.98 -4.95 9.69
C GLY A 105 -0.57 -5.96 8.62
N ALA A 106 -0.81 -5.64 7.33
CA ALA A 106 -0.44 -6.48 6.20
C ALA A 106 1.07 -6.72 6.15
N LEU A 107 1.86 -5.66 6.19
CA LEU A 107 3.32 -5.74 6.24
C LEU A 107 3.81 -6.54 7.45
N ARG A 108 3.19 -6.34 8.62
CA ARG A 108 3.63 -6.99 9.87
C ARG A 108 3.36 -8.49 9.89
N ILE A 109 2.19 -8.93 9.43
CA ILE A 109 1.92 -10.38 9.38
C ILE A 109 2.68 -11.06 8.25
N ALA A 110 2.89 -10.38 7.12
CA ALA A 110 3.80 -10.86 6.07
C ALA A 110 5.21 -11.07 6.62
N ALA A 111 5.77 -10.08 7.32
CA ALA A 111 7.09 -10.19 7.96
C ALA A 111 7.17 -11.37 8.92
N GLY A 112 6.13 -11.60 9.75
CA GLY A 112 6.06 -12.75 10.64
C GLY A 112 6.06 -14.10 9.91
N MET A 113 5.31 -14.20 8.81
CA MET A 113 5.33 -15.41 7.96
C MET A 113 6.69 -15.64 7.30
N LEU A 114 7.30 -14.58 6.76
CA LEU A 114 8.61 -14.64 6.10
C LEU A 114 9.70 -15.11 7.06
N LYS A 115 9.70 -14.64 8.31
CA LYS A 115 10.60 -15.12 9.38
C LYS A 115 10.45 -16.61 9.70
N ARG A 116 9.27 -17.18 9.45
CA ARG A 116 9.05 -18.63 9.59
C ARG A 116 9.53 -19.42 8.37
N CYS A 117 9.55 -18.78 7.19
CA CYS A 117 10.14 -19.39 6.00
C CYS A 117 11.66 -19.49 6.13
N ASP A 118 12.30 -18.38 6.53
CA ASP A 118 13.75 -18.32 6.78
C ASP A 118 14.03 -17.31 7.90
N ASP A 119 14.67 -17.76 8.98
CA ASP A 119 15.08 -16.90 10.09
C ASP A 119 16.11 -15.84 9.68
N LYS A 120 16.84 -16.05 8.58
CA LYS A 120 17.82 -15.12 8.01
C LYS A 120 17.32 -14.34 6.82
N VAL A 121 15.99 -14.28 6.62
CA VAL A 121 15.37 -13.54 5.52
C VAL A 121 15.79 -12.08 5.53
N ARG A 122 16.07 -11.53 4.36
CA ARG A 122 16.42 -10.13 4.14
C ARG A 122 15.43 -9.49 3.17
N ILE A 123 15.15 -8.21 3.40
CA ILE A 123 14.30 -7.43 2.52
C ILE A 123 15.08 -6.21 2.01
N TRP A 124 15.16 -6.08 0.69
CA TRP A 124 15.69 -4.90 0.04
C TRP A 124 14.62 -3.82 0.02
N VAL A 125 14.95 -2.60 0.46
CA VAL A 125 14.03 -1.45 0.58
C VAL A 125 14.57 -0.25 -0.20
N SER A 126 13.68 0.48 -0.88
CA SER A 126 14.07 1.66 -1.65
C SER A 126 14.62 2.79 -0.76
N THR A 127 15.50 3.61 -1.33
CA THR A 127 15.96 4.84 -0.70
C THR A 127 15.57 6.04 -1.59
N PRO A 128 14.64 6.88 -1.11
CA PRO A 128 13.86 6.78 0.12
C PRO A 128 12.77 5.68 0.07
N THR A 129 12.16 5.39 1.22
CA THR A 129 10.98 4.53 1.35
C THR A 129 10.00 5.11 2.37
N TRP A 130 8.78 4.59 2.46
CA TRP A 130 7.86 4.98 3.53
C TRP A 130 8.51 4.78 4.89
N ALA A 131 8.55 5.86 5.69
CA ALA A 131 9.33 5.90 6.93
C ALA A 131 9.04 4.74 7.90
N ASN A 132 7.80 4.20 7.86
CA ASN A 132 7.42 3.10 8.75
C ASN A 132 7.83 1.71 8.24
N HIS A 133 8.30 1.55 7.00
CA HIS A 133 8.83 0.26 6.54
C HIS A 133 9.98 -0.23 7.41
N VAL A 134 10.92 0.67 7.71
CA VAL A 134 12.13 0.31 8.46
C VAL A 134 11.83 -0.15 9.89
N PRO A 135 11.13 0.61 10.75
CA PRO A 135 10.83 0.14 12.10
C PRO A 135 9.86 -1.04 12.12
N LEU A 136 8.90 -1.13 11.19
CA LEU A 136 7.90 -2.18 11.16
C LEU A 136 8.49 -3.54 10.79
N LEU A 137 9.30 -3.60 9.72
CA LEU A 137 9.95 -4.82 9.27
C LEU A 137 11.13 -5.19 10.15
N GLY A 138 11.93 -4.18 10.57
CA GLY A 138 13.06 -4.38 11.46
C GLY A 138 12.65 -4.90 12.84
N SER A 139 11.52 -4.43 13.40
CA SER A 139 11.00 -4.95 14.69
C SER A 139 10.53 -6.42 14.61
N ALA A 140 10.30 -6.93 13.40
CA ALA A 140 10.06 -8.35 13.17
C ALA A 140 11.37 -9.18 13.15
N GLY A 141 12.51 -8.55 13.32
CA GLY A 141 13.82 -9.19 13.25
C GLY A 141 14.31 -9.46 11.82
N ILE A 142 13.81 -8.72 10.84
CA ILE A 142 14.24 -8.83 9.43
C ILE A 142 15.42 -7.90 9.18
N GLU A 143 16.46 -8.41 8.52
CA GLU A 143 17.56 -7.59 8.01
C GLU A 143 17.07 -6.78 6.81
N LEU A 144 17.26 -5.45 6.86
CA LEU A 144 16.91 -4.56 5.76
C LEU A 144 18.15 -4.11 5.01
N LYS A 145 18.09 -4.16 3.67
CA LYS A 145 19.15 -3.69 2.78
C LYS A 145 18.61 -2.55 1.92
N PRO A 146 19.26 -1.38 1.93
CA PRO A 146 18.84 -0.28 1.07
C PRO A 146 19.24 -0.54 -0.39
N TYR A 147 18.40 -0.07 -1.33
CA TYR A 147 18.76 0.09 -2.74
C TYR A 147 18.43 1.51 -3.21
N ARG A 148 19.21 2.02 -4.16
CA ARG A 148 18.99 3.34 -4.78
C ARG A 148 17.65 3.32 -5.52
N TYR A 149 16.87 4.38 -5.40
CA TYR A 149 15.60 4.51 -6.09
C TYR A 149 15.38 5.91 -6.66
N TYR A 150 15.52 6.95 -5.86
CA TYR A 150 15.25 8.33 -6.27
C TYR A 150 16.48 9.22 -6.07
N ASP A 151 16.85 9.94 -7.15
CA ASP A 151 17.92 10.94 -7.07
C ASP A 151 17.31 12.34 -6.95
N PRO A 152 17.48 13.03 -5.81
CA PRO A 152 16.94 14.38 -5.61
C PRO A 152 17.62 15.45 -6.49
N LYS A 153 18.78 15.17 -7.11
CA LYS A 153 19.45 16.12 -8.00
C LYS A 153 18.80 16.13 -9.38
N SER A 154 18.55 14.98 -9.96
CA SER A 154 17.85 14.82 -11.23
C SER A 154 16.33 14.88 -11.07
N GLN A 155 15.82 14.80 -9.85
CA GLN A 155 14.38 14.74 -9.52
C GLN A 155 13.69 13.61 -10.30
N SER A 156 14.31 12.43 -10.32
CA SER A 156 13.85 11.27 -11.05
C SER A 156 14.34 9.97 -10.42
N ILE A 157 13.82 8.84 -10.91
CA ILE A 157 14.28 7.51 -10.48
C ILE A 157 15.72 7.30 -10.99
N ASP A 158 16.63 6.92 -10.09
CA ASP A 158 17.95 6.37 -10.42
C ASP A 158 17.81 4.90 -10.79
N PHE A 159 17.24 4.64 -11.97
CA PHE A 159 16.88 3.27 -12.37
C PHE A 159 18.11 2.39 -12.58
N ASP A 160 19.18 2.91 -13.16
CA ASP A 160 20.43 2.16 -13.35
C ASP A 160 21.04 1.78 -12.01
N GLY A 161 21.08 2.74 -11.06
CA GLY A 161 21.52 2.50 -9.70
C GLY A 161 20.64 1.50 -8.95
N MET A 162 19.32 1.54 -9.14
CA MET A 162 18.40 0.56 -8.61
C MET A 162 18.74 -0.85 -9.10
N LEU A 163 18.91 -1.04 -10.40
CA LEU A 163 19.23 -2.36 -10.96
C LEU A 163 20.60 -2.86 -10.48
N GLU A 164 21.62 -1.99 -10.46
CA GLU A 164 22.98 -2.34 -9.98
C GLU A 164 22.94 -2.84 -8.52
N ASP A 165 22.21 -2.15 -7.64
CA ASP A 165 22.09 -2.58 -6.25
C ASP A 165 21.32 -3.89 -6.13
N LEU A 166 20.20 -4.03 -6.83
CA LEU A 166 19.31 -5.19 -6.75
C LEU A 166 19.88 -6.45 -7.43
N GLN A 167 20.85 -6.33 -8.34
CA GLN A 167 21.61 -7.48 -8.85
C GLN A 167 22.37 -8.24 -7.77
N GLN A 168 22.61 -7.62 -6.60
CA GLN A 168 23.22 -8.27 -5.45
C GLN A 168 22.23 -9.11 -4.63
N ALA A 169 20.92 -9.02 -4.91
CA ALA A 169 19.91 -9.86 -4.30
C ALA A 169 20.08 -11.31 -4.75
N LYS A 170 19.60 -12.24 -3.96
CA LYS A 170 19.70 -13.68 -4.24
C LYS A 170 18.45 -14.42 -3.79
N THR A 171 18.36 -15.66 -4.19
CA THR A 171 17.31 -16.57 -3.72
C THR A 171 17.21 -16.54 -2.19
N GLY A 172 15.97 -16.34 -1.68
CA GLY A 172 15.67 -16.16 -0.26
C GLY A 172 15.62 -14.70 0.21
N ASP A 173 16.13 -13.74 -0.59
CA ASP A 173 15.90 -12.32 -0.35
C ASP A 173 14.54 -11.90 -0.90
N LEU A 174 13.94 -10.86 -0.31
CA LEU A 174 12.79 -10.19 -0.91
C LEU A 174 13.18 -8.78 -1.38
N ILE A 175 12.50 -8.30 -2.42
CA ILE A 175 12.61 -6.92 -2.88
C ILE A 175 11.28 -6.23 -2.64
N LEU A 176 11.27 -5.26 -1.70
CA LEU A 176 10.10 -4.44 -1.41
C LEU A 176 9.97 -3.34 -2.45
N LEU A 177 8.87 -3.37 -3.19
CA LEU A 177 8.51 -2.42 -4.24
C LEU A 177 7.23 -1.68 -3.83
N HIS A 178 7.11 -0.41 -4.17
CA HIS A 178 5.85 0.30 -4.11
C HIS A 178 5.06 0.03 -5.40
N GLY A 179 3.83 -0.46 -5.30
CA GLY A 179 3.03 -0.85 -6.47
C GLY A 179 2.66 0.34 -7.36
N CYS A 180 2.38 1.48 -6.74
CA CYS A 180 2.11 2.78 -7.37
C CYS A 180 2.25 3.90 -6.35
N CYS A 181 2.34 5.16 -6.82
CA CYS A 181 2.40 6.35 -6.00
C CYS A 181 3.46 6.22 -4.89
N HIS A 182 4.71 6.02 -5.29
CA HIS A 182 5.83 5.74 -4.39
C HIS A 182 5.92 6.76 -3.24
N ASN A 183 5.82 6.29 -2.02
CA ASN A 183 5.94 7.14 -0.84
C ASN A 183 7.40 7.11 -0.30
N PRO A 184 8.13 8.28 -0.25
CA PRO A 184 7.60 9.63 -0.33
C PRO A 184 7.79 10.38 -1.66
N CYS A 185 8.46 9.82 -2.67
CA CYS A 185 8.92 10.62 -3.81
C CYS A 185 7.87 10.79 -4.93
N GLY A 186 6.82 9.98 -4.98
CA GLY A 186 5.79 10.04 -6.02
C GLY A 186 6.25 9.60 -7.41
N ALA A 187 7.51 9.24 -7.59
CA ALA A 187 8.07 8.79 -8.85
C ALA A 187 7.85 7.29 -9.01
N ASP A 188 7.09 6.88 -10.01
CA ASP A 188 6.72 5.49 -10.26
C ASP A 188 7.47 4.92 -11.46
N LEU A 189 7.74 3.61 -11.41
CA LEU A 189 8.33 2.87 -12.52
C LEU A 189 7.37 2.87 -13.72
N ASN A 190 7.89 3.13 -14.92
CA ASN A 190 7.16 2.93 -16.15
C ASN A 190 7.09 1.45 -16.56
N ARG A 191 6.37 1.12 -17.65
CA ARG A 191 6.16 -0.29 -18.07
C ARG A 191 7.47 -1.00 -18.41
N GLU A 192 8.39 -0.33 -19.10
CA GLU A 192 9.70 -0.88 -19.48
C GLU A 192 10.56 -1.17 -18.24
N GLN A 193 10.50 -0.27 -17.25
CA GLN A 193 11.19 -0.45 -15.97
C GLN A 193 10.60 -1.60 -15.16
N TRP A 194 9.26 -1.74 -15.10
CA TRP A 194 8.62 -2.90 -14.48
C TRP A 194 9.00 -4.22 -15.14
N GLN A 195 9.11 -4.26 -16.49
CA GLN A 195 9.58 -5.43 -17.22
C GLN A 195 11.03 -5.78 -16.89
N ALA A 196 11.90 -4.77 -16.79
CA ALA A 196 13.29 -4.96 -16.39
C ALA A 196 13.41 -5.47 -14.94
N VAL A 197 12.59 -4.97 -14.02
CA VAL A 197 12.52 -5.47 -12.63
C VAL A 197 12.03 -6.92 -12.60
N ALA A 198 11.02 -7.28 -13.39
CA ALA A 198 10.55 -8.67 -13.47
C ALA A 198 11.66 -9.63 -13.96
N LYS A 199 12.42 -9.21 -14.96
CA LYS A 199 13.58 -9.95 -15.45
C LYS A 199 14.67 -10.11 -14.38
N LEU A 200 14.99 -9.03 -13.67
CA LEU A 200 15.95 -9.06 -12.55
C LEU A 200 15.51 -10.02 -11.45
N LEU A 201 14.24 -10.02 -11.08
CA LEU A 201 13.68 -10.97 -10.10
C LEU A 201 13.87 -12.43 -10.53
N GLN A 202 13.66 -12.73 -11.81
CA GLN A 202 13.89 -14.06 -12.38
C GLN A 202 15.38 -14.45 -12.35
N GLU A 203 16.27 -13.52 -12.70
CA GLU A 203 17.73 -13.74 -12.74
C GLU A 203 18.33 -13.93 -11.35
N THR A 204 17.88 -13.16 -10.35
CA THR A 204 18.38 -13.24 -8.98
C THR A 204 17.72 -14.34 -8.15
N GLY A 205 16.51 -14.74 -8.52
CA GLY A 205 15.67 -15.64 -7.72
C GLY A 205 15.11 -14.97 -6.45
N ALA A 206 15.18 -13.64 -6.34
CA ALA A 206 14.57 -12.90 -5.24
C ALA A 206 13.05 -12.87 -5.37
N THR A 207 12.34 -12.87 -4.24
CA THR A 207 10.88 -12.85 -4.22
C THR A 207 10.36 -11.41 -4.16
N PRO A 208 9.42 -11.01 -5.05
CA PRO A 208 8.81 -9.69 -4.96
C PRO A 208 7.91 -9.55 -3.73
N PHE A 209 8.04 -8.41 -3.05
CA PHE A 209 7.16 -7.97 -1.98
C PHE A 209 6.62 -6.58 -2.37
N VAL A 210 5.32 -6.45 -2.65
CA VAL A 210 4.76 -5.19 -3.15
C VAL A 210 3.83 -4.58 -2.13
N ASP A 211 4.09 -3.31 -1.78
CA ASP A 211 3.18 -2.48 -0.96
C ASP A 211 2.27 -1.65 -1.88
N VAL A 212 0.95 -1.82 -1.70
CA VAL A 212 -0.09 -1.17 -2.50
C VAL A 212 -1.02 -0.38 -1.59
N ALA A 213 -0.72 0.91 -1.41
CA ALA A 213 -1.53 1.78 -0.56
C ALA A 213 -2.39 2.79 -1.34
N TYR A 214 -2.14 2.96 -2.64
CA TYR A 214 -2.68 4.09 -3.41
C TYR A 214 -3.34 3.69 -4.73
N GLN A 215 -3.63 2.42 -4.97
CA GLN A 215 -4.23 1.95 -6.22
C GLN A 215 -5.50 2.74 -6.57
N GLY A 216 -5.53 3.31 -7.77
CA GLY A 216 -6.58 4.18 -8.29
C GLY A 216 -6.33 5.68 -8.09
N LEU A 217 -5.24 6.08 -7.40
CA LEU A 217 -4.90 7.48 -7.12
C LEU A 217 -3.72 8.02 -7.94
N GLY A 218 -3.06 7.18 -8.73
CA GLY A 218 -2.03 7.57 -9.68
C GLY A 218 -2.64 7.91 -11.04
N ASP A 219 -2.75 6.91 -11.91
CA ASP A 219 -3.29 7.03 -13.26
C ASP A 219 -4.67 6.37 -13.42
N GLY A 220 -4.98 5.37 -12.60
CA GLY A 220 -6.23 4.63 -12.61
C GLY A 220 -6.12 3.30 -11.88
N LEU A 221 -7.26 2.63 -11.66
CA LEU A 221 -7.26 1.33 -10.94
C LEU A 221 -6.46 0.26 -11.67
N GLU A 222 -6.60 0.20 -12.99
CA GLU A 222 -5.95 -0.79 -13.84
C GLU A 222 -4.50 -0.40 -14.15
N GLU A 223 -4.26 0.87 -14.42
CA GLU A 223 -2.94 1.43 -14.72
C GLU A 223 -2.01 1.27 -13.51
N ASP A 224 -2.48 1.60 -12.32
CA ASP A 224 -1.71 1.53 -11.08
C ASP A 224 -1.39 0.08 -10.67
N ALA A 225 -2.21 -0.88 -11.07
CA ALA A 225 -2.00 -2.30 -10.79
C ALA A 225 -1.14 -3.00 -11.86
N TRP A 226 -0.88 -2.37 -13.00
CA TRP A 226 -0.25 -3.04 -14.15
C TRP A 226 1.11 -3.65 -13.80
N GLY A 227 1.98 -2.91 -13.14
CA GLY A 227 3.32 -3.37 -12.79
C GLY A 227 3.32 -4.57 -11.84
N LEU A 228 2.47 -4.50 -10.82
CA LEU A 228 2.27 -5.58 -9.87
C LEU A 228 1.75 -6.84 -10.57
N ARG A 229 0.72 -6.70 -11.43
CA ARG A 229 0.14 -7.82 -12.17
C ARG A 229 1.14 -8.44 -13.13
N HIS A 230 1.95 -7.60 -13.80
CA HIS A 230 3.02 -8.09 -14.67
C HIS A 230 4.04 -8.94 -13.89
N ILE A 231 4.49 -8.49 -12.70
CA ILE A 231 5.38 -9.29 -11.86
C ILE A 231 4.71 -10.59 -11.40
N ALA A 232 3.43 -10.55 -11.03
CA ALA A 232 2.68 -11.73 -10.59
C ALA A 232 2.56 -12.81 -11.68
N GLU A 233 2.60 -12.42 -12.96
CA GLU A 233 2.65 -13.37 -14.09
C GLU A 233 4.04 -13.97 -14.27
N GLN A 234 5.10 -13.23 -13.94
CA GLN A 234 6.48 -13.61 -14.24
C GLN A 234 7.17 -14.35 -13.09
N CYS A 235 6.66 -14.20 -11.86
CA CYS A 235 7.27 -14.78 -10.66
C CYS A 235 6.39 -15.90 -10.08
N PRO A 236 7.01 -17.02 -9.65
CA PRO A 236 6.26 -18.14 -9.08
C PRO A 236 5.65 -17.85 -7.72
N GLU A 237 6.24 -16.93 -6.96
CA GLU A 237 5.85 -16.54 -5.62
C GLU A 237 5.91 -15.02 -5.46
N MET A 238 4.99 -14.46 -4.68
CA MET A 238 4.91 -13.02 -4.42
C MET A 238 4.17 -12.75 -3.13
N VAL A 239 4.57 -11.71 -2.41
CA VAL A 239 3.85 -11.16 -1.26
C VAL A 239 3.35 -9.76 -1.60
N ILE A 240 2.10 -9.46 -1.23
CA ILE A 240 1.49 -8.15 -1.45
C ILE A 240 0.90 -7.67 -0.12
N ALA A 241 1.22 -6.44 0.28
CA ALA A 241 0.56 -5.73 1.36
C ALA A 241 -0.36 -4.67 0.74
N ALA A 242 -1.68 -4.84 0.89
CA ALA A 242 -2.67 -3.93 0.34
C ALA A 242 -3.37 -3.13 1.44
N SER A 243 -3.72 -1.89 1.16
CA SER A 243 -4.40 -0.99 2.09
C SER A 243 -5.61 -0.32 1.45
N CYS A 244 -6.73 -0.30 2.17
CA CYS A 244 -7.94 0.43 1.80
C CYS A 244 -8.01 1.83 2.43
N SER A 245 -6.95 2.29 3.09
CA SER A 245 -6.96 3.58 3.81
C SER A 245 -7.21 4.77 2.91
N LYS A 246 -6.66 4.77 1.68
CA LYS A 246 -6.72 5.92 0.77
C LYS A 246 -7.79 5.75 -0.30
N ASN A 247 -7.77 4.66 -1.05
CA ASN A 247 -8.68 4.46 -2.19
C ASN A 247 -10.15 4.21 -1.79
N PHE A 248 -10.42 3.82 -0.54
CA PHE A 248 -11.78 3.81 0.04
C PHE A 248 -12.01 4.94 1.06
N GLY A 249 -11.01 5.79 1.34
CA GLY A 249 -11.11 6.84 2.34
C GLY A 249 -11.29 6.33 3.78
N LEU A 250 -10.96 5.08 4.06
CA LEU A 250 -11.18 4.38 5.34
C LEU A 250 -9.96 4.46 6.28
N TYR A 251 -9.35 5.64 6.39
CA TYR A 251 -8.08 5.86 7.12
C TYR A 251 -8.08 5.33 8.55
N ARG A 252 -9.18 5.55 9.30
CA ARG A 252 -9.30 5.17 10.71
C ARG A 252 -9.88 3.77 10.92
N GLU A 253 -10.53 3.19 9.91
CA GLU A 253 -11.17 1.88 10.00
C GLU A 253 -10.17 0.72 10.00
N ARG A 254 -8.90 1.01 9.67
CA ARG A 254 -7.81 0.04 9.68
C ARG A 254 -8.10 -1.19 8.83
N VAL A 255 -8.28 -0.99 7.54
CA VAL A 255 -8.62 -2.04 6.56
C VAL A 255 -7.47 -2.25 5.59
N GLY A 256 -7.08 -3.50 5.41
CA GLY A 256 -6.06 -3.94 4.47
C GLY A 256 -6.01 -5.45 4.36
N ALA A 257 -5.12 -5.95 3.53
CA ALA A 257 -4.95 -7.38 3.30
C ALA A 257 -3.49 -7.74 3.04
N THR A 258 -3.06 -8.89 3.54
CA THR A 258 -1.86 -9.57 3.04
C THR A 258 -2.30 -10.59 2.02
N ILE A 259 -1.79 -10.46 0.81
CA ILE A 259 -2.06 -11.38 -0.30
C ILE A 259 -0.76 -12.13 -0.60
N VAL A 260 -0.85 -13.45 -0.76
CA VAL A 260 0.31 -14.29 -1.08
C VAL A 260 0.01 -15.13 -2.30
N ILE A 261 0.90 -15.07 -3.27
CA ILE A 261 0.94 -15.96 -4.42
C ILE A 261 2.00 -17.03 -4.14
N ALA A 262 1.64 -18.30 -4.30
CA ALA A 262 2.55 -19.42 -4.12
C ALA A 262 2.62 -20.29 -5.38
N GLN A 263 3.55 -21.23 -5.41
CA GLN A 263 3.82 -22.08 -6.59
C GLN A 263 2.64 -22.99 -6.94
N ASP A 264 1.85 -23.40 -5.95
CA ASP A 264 0.71 -24.30 -6.12
C ASP A 264 -0.34 -24.09 -5.02
N THR A 265 -1.54 -24.62 -5.21
CA THR A 265 -2.67 -24.52 -4.29
C THR A 265 -2.35 -25.08 -2.90
N LYS A 266 -1.53 -26.13 -2.80
CA LYS A 266 -1.15 -26.73 -1.52
C LYS A 266 -0.29 -25.74 -0.70
N ARG A 267 0.71 -25.12 -1.32
CA ARG A 267 1.56 -24.11 -0.68
C ARG A 267 0.77 -22.86 -0.32
N THR A 268 -0.14 -22.45 -1.19
CA THR A 268 -1.06 -21.33 -0.95
C THR A 268 -1.87 -21.54 0.34
N ASN A 269 -2.43 -22.73 0.54
CA ASN A 269 -3.18 -23.06 1.76
C ASN A 269 -2.28 -23.10 3.01
N ILE A 270 -1.04 -23.55 2.87
CA ILE A 270 -0.05 -23.49 3.97
C ILE A 270 0.24 -22.03 4.34
N CYS A 271 0.49 -21.17 3.35
CA CYS A 271 0.73 -19.74 3.58
C CYS A 271 -0.47 -19.09 4.29
N ARG A 272 -1.71 -19.38 3.86
CA ARG A 272 -2.92 -18.90 4.55
C ARG A 272 -2.94 -19.28 6.02
N GLY A 273 -2.66 -20.54 6.33
CA GLY A 273 -2.59 -21.04 7.71
C GLY A 273 -1.51 -20.34 8.53
N GLN A 274 -0.33 -20.08 7.94
CA GLN A 274 0.76 -19.38 8.61
C GLN A 274 0.41 -17.90 8.86
N LEU A 275 -0.17 -17.21 7.89
CA LEU A 275 -0.63 -15.82 8.05
C LEU A 275 -1.67 -15.70 9.16
N MET A 276 -2.66 -16.60 9.20
CA MET A 276 -3.69 -16.64 10.25
C MET A 276 -3.07 -16.89 11.63
N ASN A 277 -2.08 -17.75 11.72
CA ASN A 277 -1.40 -18.03 13.00
C ASN A 277 -0.58 -16.81 13.47
N VAL A 278 0.13 -16.10 12.57
CA VAL A 278 0.82 -14.84 12.90
C VAL A 278 -0.18 -13.76 13.31
N ALA A 279 -1.30 -13.63 12.60
CA ALA A 279 -2.36 -12.70 12.97
C ALA A 279 -2.89 -12.97 14.38
N ARG A 280 -3.11 -14.27 14.71
CA ARG A 280 -3.53 -14.67 16.04
C ARG A 280 -2.56 -14.26 17.14
N GLU A 281 -1.27 -14.35 16.89
CA GLU A 281 -0.22 -13.98 17.85
C GLU A 281 -0.16 -12.47 18.09
N ILE A 282 -0.49 -11.65 17.07
CA ILE A 282 -0.30 -10.19 17.13
C ILE A 282 -1.57 -9.47 17.58
N TYR A 283 -2.73 -9.79 16.99
CA TYR A 283 -3.99 -9.08 17.24
C TYR A 283 -5.22 -9.99 17.31
N SER A 284 -5.04 -11.30 17.33
CA SER A 284 -6.07 -12.34 17.39
C SER A 284 -6.94 -12.43 16.12
N MET A 285 -7.61 -11.35 15.72
CA MET A 285 -8.42 -11.22 14.51
C MET A 285 -8.46 -9.76 14.08
N PRO A 286 -8.70 -9.47 12.78
CA PRO A 286 -8.76 -8.09 12.30
C PRO A 286 -10.06 -7.39 12.73
N PRO A 287 -10.08 -6.02 12.75
CA PRO A 287 -11.30 -5.26 12.96
C PRO A 287 -12.28 -5.49 11.81
N SER A 288 -13.58 -5.70 12.14
CA SER A 288 -14.57 -6.19 11.18
C SER A 288 -15.24 -5.09 10.35
N HIS A 289 -15.60 -3.96 10.98
CA HIS A 289 -16.50 -2.98 10.38
C HIS A 289 -16.04 -2.46 9.01
N GLY A 290 -14.84 -1.88 8.95
CA GLY A 290 -14.35 -1.31 7.69
C GLY A 290 -14.18 -2.33 6.56
N ALA A 291 -13.81 -3.58 6.87
CA ALA A 291 -13.72 -4.64 5.87
C ALA A 291 -15.09 -5.07 5.35
N ALA A 292 -16.11 -5.09 6.21
CA ALA A 292 -17.48 -5.34 5.80
C ALA A 292 -17.98 -4.26 4.82
N LEU A 293 -17.62 -2.99 5.04
CA LEU A 293 -18.00 -1.92 4.11
C LEU A 293 -17.33 -2.12 2.73
N VAL A 294 -16.05 -2.48 2.71
CA VAL A 294 -15.35 -2.77 1.45
C VAL A 294 -15.96 -3.99 0.75
N ASP A 295 -16.30 -5.04 1.51
CA ASP A 295 -16.99 -6.22 0.96
C ASP A 295 -18.34 -5.84 0.32
N VAL A 296 -19.16 -5.05 1.02
CA VAL A 296 -20.45 -4.55 0.48
C VAL A 296 -20.23 -3.77 -0.82
N ILE A 297 -19.21 -2.89 -0.88
CA ILE A 297 -18.92 -2.12 -2.08
C ILE A 297 -18.50 -3.04 -3.23
N LEU A 298 -17.54 -3.95 -3.00
CA LEU A 298 -16.94 -4.75 -4.06
C LEU A 298 -17.83 -5.88 -4.57
N ARG A 299 -18.80 -6.36 -3.78
CA ARG A 299 -19.76 -7.39 -4.20
C ARG A 299 -20.97 -6.85 -4.96
N ASP A 300 -21.26 -5.56 -4.86
CA ASP A 300 -22.34 -4.88 -5.57
C ASP A 300 -21.77 -4.08 -6.77
N PRO A 301 -22.05 -4.51 -8.03
CA PRO A 301 -21.53 -3.82 -9.20
C PRO A 301 -21.94 -2.34 -9.30
N SER A 302 -23.16 -1.99 -8.86
CA SER A 302 -23.64 -0.62 -8.90
C SER A 302 -22.89 0.25 -7.89
N LEU A 303 -22.66 -0.27 -6.70
CA LEU A 303 -21.92 0.44 -5.66
C LEU A 303 -20.42 0.52 -5.96
N THR A 304 -19.86 -0.53 -6.58
CA THR A 304 -18.50 -0.52 -7.13
C THR A 304 -18.34 0.61 -8.16
N GLN A 305 -19.30 0.79 -9.06
CA GLN A 305 -19.25 1.87 -10.05
C GLN A 305 -19.26 3.24 -9.38
N VAL A 306 -20.15 3.49 -8.41
CA VAL A 306 -20.19 4.74 -7.64
C VAL A 306 -18.83 5.02 -6.99
N TRP A 307 -18.25 4.02 -6.34
CA TRP A 307 -16.93 4.14 -5.73
C TRP A 307 -15.83 4.48 -6.75
N GLN A 308 -15.83 3.85 -7.92
CA GLN A 308 -14.85 4.12 -8.98
C GLN A 308 -14.95 5.53 -9.53
N GLU A 309 -16.16 6.05 -9.69
CA GLU A 309 -16.42 7.43 -10.13
C GLU A 309 -15.95 8.47 -9.10
N GLU A 310 -16.21 8.21 -7.81
CA GLU A 310 -15.72 9.06 -6.72
C GLU A 310 -14.18 9.04 -6.64
N LEU A 311 -13.58 7.85 -6.75
CA LEU A 311 -12.12 7.68 -6.73
C LEU A 311 -11.47 8.43 -7.92
N THR A 312 -12.11 8.38 -9.10
CA THR A 312 -11.68 9.13 -10.27
C THR A 312 -11.72 10.63 -10.01
N THR A 313 -12.80 11.14 -9.43
CA THR A 313 -12.92 12.55 -9.04
C THR A 313 -11.82 12.98 -8.08
N VAL A 314 -11.50 12.15 -7.09
CA VAL A 314 -10.40 12.38 -6.13
C VAL A 314 -9.06 12.45 -6.85
N ARG A 315 -8.76 11.48 -7.72
CA ARG A 315 -7.51 11.40 -8.51
C ARG A 315 -7.36 12.63 -9.41
N GLU A 316 -8.39 12.99 -10.17
CA GLU A 316 -8.34 14.13 -11.07
C GLU A 316 -8.12 15.43 -10.32
N ARG A 317 -8.77 15.61 -9.17
CA ARG A 317 -8.53 16.77 -8.32
C ARG A 317 -7.09 16.84 -7.82
N ILE A 318 -6.53 15.74 -7.33
CA ILE A 318 -5.14 15.69 -6.84
C ILE A 318 -4.17 16.06 -7.97
N ASN A 319 -4.32 15.45 -9.14
CA ASN A 319 -3.46 15.71 -10.30
C ASN A 319 -3.62 17.16 -10.81
N GLY A 320 -4.87 17.68 -10.86
CA GLY A 320 -5.14 19.08 -11.22
C GLY A 320 -4.53 20.09 -10.25
N LEU A 321 -4.49 19.78 -8.96
CA LEU A 321 -3.81 20.62 -7.96
C LEU A 321 -2.28 20.63 -8.14
N ARG A 322 -1.67 19.50 -8.50
CA ARG A 322 -0.24 19.44 -8.85
C ARG A 322 0.10 20.33 -10.03
N GLN A 323 -0.68 20.24 -11.10
CA GLN A 323 -0.54 21.11 -12.28
C GLN A 323 -0.68 22.58 -11.90
N THR A 324 -1.75 22.93 -11.20
CA THR A 324 -2.01 24.30 -10.74
C THR A 324 -0.88 24.83 -9.88
N PHE A 325 -0.31 24.00 -9.01
CA PHE A 325 0.78 24.39 -8.12
C PHE A 325 2.07 24.65 -8.91
N ALA A 326 2.45 23.77 -9.82
CA ALA A 326 3.60 23.97 -10.71
C ALA A 326 3.46 25.24 -11.55
N ASP A 327 2.29 25.45 -12.17
CA ASP A 327 2.02 26.64 -12.98
C ASP A 327 2.13 27.94 -12.18
N LYS A 328 1.61 27.96 -10.95
CA LYS A 328 1.71 29.13 -10.05
C LYS A 328 3.14 29.39 -9.61
N LEU A 329 3.93 28.35 -9.31
CA LEU A 329 5.34 28.51 -8.98
C LEU A 329 6.13 29.07 -10.16
N LYS A 330 5.87 28.59 -11.37
CA LYS A 330 6.46 29.10 -12.60
C LYS A 330 6.12 30.57 -12.83
N ALA A 331 4.85 30.95 -12.68
CA ALA A 331 4.40 32.33 -12.78
C ALA A 331 5.00 33.24 -11.68
N ALA A 332 5.31 32.69 -10.52
CA ALA A 332 6.01 33.41 -9.44
C ALA A 332 7.53 33.52 -9.63
N GLY A 333 8.07 33.09 -10.77
CA GLY A 333 9.47 33.24 -11.11
C GLY A 333 10.37 32.05 -10.73
N ALA A 334 9.80 30.91 -10.34
CA ALA A 334 10.57 29.71 -10.02
C ALA A 334 11.15 29.00 -11.25
N GLY A 335 10.77 29.40 -12.48
CA GLY A 335 11.14 28.72 -13.72
C GLY A 335 10.64 27.27 -13.75
N ASP A 336 11.43 26.38 -14.33
CA ASP A 336 11.09 24.96 -14.49
C ASP A 336 11.51 24.10 -13.28
N ARG A 337 11.97 24.72 -12.21
CA ARG A 337 12.55 24.04 -11.02
C ARG A 337 11.60 23.02 -10.39
N PHE A 338 10.28 23.21 -10.53
CA PHE A 338 9.24 22.40 -9.90
C PHE A 338 8.39 21.61 -10.89
N ASP A 339 8.79 21.51 -12.16
CA ASP A 339 8.06 20.77 -13.19
C ASP A 339 7.97 19.25 -12.87
N TYR A 340 8.89 18.74 -12.06
CA TYR A 340 8.85 17.34 -11.62
C TYR A 340 7.58 16.99 -10.83
N ILE A 341 6.98 17.95 -10.09
CA ILE A 341 5.76 17.75 -9.29
C ILE A 341 4.61 17.21 -10.14
N VAL A 342 4.51 17.63 -11.41
CA VAL A 342 3.45 17.18 -12.33
C VAL A 342 3.63 15.73 -12.76
N ARG A 343 4.87 15.23 -12.76
CA ARG A 343 5.18 13.85 -13.13
C ARG A 343 5.00 12.85 -11.99
N GLU A 344 5.03 13.34 -10.75
CA GLU A 344 4.89 12.52 -9.56
C GLU A 344 3.43 12.20 -9.27
N LYS A 345 3.19 11.07 -8.60
CA LYS A 345 1.87 10.51 -8.32
C LYS A 345 1.62 10.39 -6.81
N GLY A 346 0.34 10.30 -6.45
CA GLY A 346 -0.11 10.08 -5.09
C GLY A 346 -0.50 11.37 -4.37
N MET A 347 -0.75 11.26 -3.07
CA MET A 347 -1.23 12.36 -2.20
C MET A 347 -0.09 13.05 -1.50
#